data_a2c274ecb3aeaebcbfcc2bc9123187ba
#
_entry.id   a2c274ecb3aeaebcbfcc2bc9123187ba
#
_cell.length_a   1.000
_cell.length_b   1.000
_cell.length_c   1.000
_cell.angle_alpha   90.00
_cell.angle_beta   90.00
_cell.angle_gamma   90.00
#
_symmetry.space_group_name_H-M   'P 1'
#
loop_
_entity.id
_entity.type
_entity.pdbx_description
1 polymer ?
#
loop_
_entity_poly.entity_id
_entity_poly.type
_entity_poly.pdbx_seq_one_letter_code
_entity_poly.pdbx_strand_id
1 'polypeptide(L)'
;MGEVALLSLVDNIDQEDVVNAAIDMDTSELAGVIEAMPNNIGEAIRESLDYRGLRELDAALAFPEDSAGRLMNTEAVSVRADVDLETVLRYLRFRESLPDHTAGLMVVDREGHFLGELPLSMLLTCQPDILVSEVMDPDAERIRPEVEQRELAMLFRDHDLVSVAVVDEDDKLIGRVTIDDIVDVIQDEADRQILGAAGLDAEEDMFAPVIPSARRRAVSVSYTH
;
A
#
# COMPACT_ATOMS: atom_id res chain seq x y z
N MET A 1 -22.87 6.56 -1.33
CA MET A 1 -23.81 6.07 -0.27
C MET A 1 -23.06 5.53 0.96
N GLY A 2 -21.78 5.19 0.87
CA GLY A 2 -20.94 4.77 2.00
C GLY A 2 -20.75 5.86 3.07
N GLU A 3 -20.47 7.08 2.64
CA GLU A 3 -20.13 8.20 3.51
C GLU A 3 -21.30 8.63 4.45
N VAL A 4 -22.51 8.67 3.93
CA VAL A 4 -23.71 8.99 4.73
C VAL A 4 -24.09 7.85 5.69
N ALA A 5 -23.81 6.60 5.32
CA ALA A 5 -24.03 5.45 6.19
C ALA A 5 -22.98 5.37 7.31
N LEU A 6 -21.71 5.69 7.02
CA LEU A 6 -20.62 5.81 8.00
C LEU A 6 -20.91 6.93 9.01
N LEU A 7 -21.30 8.12 8.55
CA LEU A 7 -21.66 9.24 9.44
C LEU A 7 -22.85 8.91 10.35
N SER A 8 -23.84 8.14 9.86
CA SER A 8 -25.00 7.74 10.68
C SER A 8 -24.68 6.61 11.68
N LEU A 9 -23.63 5.84 11.46
CA LEU A 9 -23.12 4.83 12.39
C LEU A 9 -22.29 5.48 13.50
N VAL A 10 -21.49 6.49 13.17
CA VAL A 10 -20.65 7.22 14.12
C VAL A 10 -21.45 7.98 15.18
N ASP A 11 -22.65 8.47 14.85
CA ASP A 11 -23.57 9.12 15.81
C ASP A 11 -24.10 8.16 16.91
N ASN A 12 -23.95 6.83 16.75
CA ASN A 12 -24.43 5.80 17.67
C ASN A 12 -23.30 4.95 18.31
N ILE A 13 -22.05 5.13 17.91
CA ILE A 13 -20.88 4.42 18.48
C ILE A 13 -20.15 5.39 19.42
N ASP A 14 -19.71 4.87 20.58
CA ASP A 14 -18.90 5.67 21.49
C ASP A 14 -17.59 6.07 20.81
N GLN A 15 -17.23 7.35 20.90
CA GLN A 15 -15.99 7.88 20.27
C GLN A 15 -14.76 7.08 20.73
N GLU A 16 -14.77 6.56 21.95
CA GLU A 16 -13.69 5.74 22.51
C GLU A 16 -13.56 4.39 21.79
N ASP A 17 -14.68 3.77 21.37
CA ASP A 17 -14.67 2.53 20.61
C ASP A 17 -14.14 2.73 19.18
N VAL A 18 -14.47 3.87 18.55
CA VAL A 18 -13.95 4.22 17.21
C VAL A 18 -12.43 4.45 17.25
N VAL A 19 -11.95 5.18 18.26
CA VAL A 19 -10.52 5.44 18.46
C VAL A 19 -9.76 4.12 18.71
N ASN A 20 -10.29 3.24 19.57
CA ASN A 20 -9.65 1.95 19.85
C ASN A 20 -9.59 1.04 18.62
N ALA A 21 -10.65 1.01 17.80
CA ALA A 21 -10.63 0.26 16.54
C ALA A 21 -9.63 0.83 15.53
N ALA A 22 -9.49 2.16 15.46
CA ALA A 22 -8.60 2.83 14.54
C ALA A 22 -7.10 2.60 14.85
N ILE A 23 -6.74 2.41 16.11
CA ILE A 23 -5.34 2.15 16.51
C ILE A 23 -4.81 0.80 15.98
N ASP A 24 -5.70 -0.17 15.77
CA ASP A 24 -5.34 -1.51 15.30
C ASP A 24 -5.34 -1.61 13.74
N MET A 25 -5.72 -0.52 13.03
CA MET A 25 -5.72 -0.46 11.56
C MET A 25 -4.30 -0.23 11.02
N ASP A 26 -4.07 -0.67 9.79
CA ASP A 26 -2.85 -0.26 9.07
C ASP A 26 -2.86 1.25 8.74
N THR A 27 -1.70 1.79 8.43
CA THR A 27 -1.53 3.24 8.22
C THR A 27 -2.35 3.78 7.04
N SER A 28 -2.52 2.99 5.97
CA SER A 28 -3.28 3.38 4.78
C SER A 28 -4.78 3.45 5.08
N GLU A 29 -5.33 2.40 5.73
CA GLU A 29 -6.72 2.37 6.18
C GLU A 29 -7.01 3.49 7.18
N LEU A 30 -6.12 3.68 8.15
CA LEU A 30 -6.23 4.73 9.16
C LEU A 30 -6.27 6.12 8.53
N ALA A 31 -5.45 6.37 7.52
CA ALA A 31 -5.45 7.63 6.79
C ALA A 31 -6.79 7.85 6.07
N GLY A 32 -7.35 6.84 5.40
CA GLY A 32 -8.67 6.89 4.78
C GLY A 32 -9.80 7.16 5.79
N VAL A 33 -9.75 6.50 6.95
CA VAL A 33 -10.70 6.73 8.03
C VAL A 33 -10.65 8.18 8.53
N ILE A 34 -9.45 8.72 8.75
CA ILE A 34 -9.28 10.12 9.22
C ILE A 34 -9.81 11.13 8.20
N GLU A 35 -9.61 10.91 6.91
CA GLU A 35 -10.13 11.80 5.86
C GLU A 35 -11.66 11.75 5.75
N ALA A 36 -12.26 10.58 6.00
CA ALA A 36 -13.71 10.39 5.96
C ALA A 36 -14.45 10.85 7.24
N MET A 37 -13.73 10.95 8.38
CA MET A 37 -14.34 11.25 9.67
C MET A 37 -14.43 12.75 9.97
N PRO A 38 -15.37 13.18 10.85
CA PRO A 38 -15.39 14.55 11.38
C PRO A 38 -14.08 14.90 12.09
N ASN A 39 -13.63 16.16 11.97
CA ASN A 39 -12.34 16.63 12.49
C ASN A 39 -12.10 16.28 13.96
N ASN A 40 -13.13 16.35 14.81
CA ASN A 40 -13.00 16.03 16.24
C ASN A 40 -12.64 14.56 16.51
N ILE A 41 -13.08 13.63 15.66
CA ILE A 41 -12.74 12.21 15.76
C ILE A 41 -11.34 11.97 15.20
N GLY A 42 -11.01 12.57 14.06
CA GLY A 42 -9.67 12.53 13.49
C GLY A 42 -8.60 13.08 14.44
N GLU A 43 -8.89 14.17 15.16
CA GLU A 43 -7.99 14.70 16.20
C GLU A 43 -7.83 13.73 17.39
N ALA A 44 -8.92 13.13 17.85
CA ALA A 44 -8.86 12.14 18.96
C ALA A 44 -8.06 10.89 18.57
N ILE A 45 -8.19 10.40 17.33
CA ILE A 45 -7.38 9.31 16.80
C ILE A 45 -5.89 9.72 16.79
N ARG A 46 -5.55 10.89 16.25
CA ARG A 46 -4.18 11.40 16.23
C ARG A 46 -3.57 11.54 17.63
N GLU A 47 -4.33 11.99 18.62
CA GLU A 47 -3.88 12.11 20.01
C GLU A 47 -3.64 10.75 20.69
N SER A 48 -4.27 9.69 20.21
CA SER A 48 -4.12 8.32 20.74
C SER A 48 -2.91 7.58 20.16
N LEU A 49 -2.39 8.03 19.00
CA LEU A 49 -1.22 7.42 18.36
C LEU A 49 0.07 7.78 19.08
N ASP A 50 1.01 6.86 19.10
CA ASP A 50 2.38 7.16 19.53
C ASP A 50 3.12 8.01 18.47
N TYR A 51 4.33 8.45 18.81
CA TYR A 51 5.13 9.31 17.92
C TYR A 51 5.42 8.65 16.57
N ARG A 52 5.56 7.32 16.55
CA ARG A 52 5.84 6.54 15.34
C ARG A 52 4.60 6.50 14.44
N GLY A 53 3.45 6.10 14.99
CA GLY A 53 2.19 6.05 14.25
C GLY A 53 1.77 7.40 13.68
N LEU A 54 2.03 8.50 14.43
CA LEU A 54 1.79 9.85 13.91
C LEU A 54 2.66 10.18 12.69
N ARG A 55 3.94 9.81 12.73
CA ARG A 55 4.84 10.06 11.58
C ARG A 55 4.45 9.25 10.35
N GLU A 56 4.08 7.99 10.53
CA GLU A 56 3.63 7.12 9.45
C GLU A 56 2.33 7.65 8.84
N LEU A 57 1.36 8.02 9.68
CA LEU A 57 0.12 8.64 9.25
C LEU A 57 0.35 9.96 8.48
N ASP A 58 1.18 10.86 8.99
CA ASP A 58 1.47 12.13 8.34
C ASP A 58 2.21 11.91 7.00
N ALA A 59 3.06 10.88 6.92
CA ALA A 59 3.71 10.50 5.66
C ALA A 59 2.69 9.97 4.65
N ALA A 60 1.75 9.11 5.06
CA ALA A 60 0.69 8.60 4.20
C ALA A 60 -0.23 9.72 3.70
N LEU A 61 -0.67 10.63 4.59
CA LEU A 61 -1.53 11.76 4.26
C LEU A 61 -0.87 12.82 3.34
N ALA A 62 0.45 12.77 3.19
CA ALA A 62 1.17 13.64 2.26
C ALA A 62 0.95 13.26 0.78
N PHE A 63 0.44 12.06 0.51
CA PHE A 63 0.22 11.53 -0.83
C PHE A 63 -1.27 11.35 -1.16
N PRO A 64 -1.66 11.41 -2.45
CA PRO A 64 -3.03 11.15 -2.88
C PRO A 64 -3.51 9.75 -2.44
N GLU A 65 -4.82 9.61 -2.18
CA GLU A 65 -5.44 8.36 -1.72
C GLU A 65 -5.15 7.17 -2.65
N ASP A 66 -5.22 7.37 -3.97
CA ASP A 66 -4.99 6.34 -4.98
C ASP A 66 -3.51 6.18 -5.41
N SER A 67 -2.55 6.55 -4.57
CA SER A 67 -1.12 6.51 -4.90
C SER A 67 -0.33 5.45 -4.15
N ALA A 68 0.81 5.04 -4.72
CA ALA A 68 1.77 4.15 -4.08
C ALA A 68 2.32 4.72 -2.76
N GLY A 69 2.47 6.05 -2.69
CA GLY A 69 2.91 6.74 -1.48
C GLY A 69 1.93 6.60 -0.33
N ARG A 70 0.63 6.45 -0.63
CA ARG A 70 -0.40 6.18 0.36
C ARG A 70 -0.28 4.79 0.97
N LEU A 71 0.08 3.79 0.17
CA LEU A 71 0.25 2.39 0.59
C LEU A 71 1.62 2.10 1.19
N MET A 72 2.63 2.95 0.94
CA MET A 72 4.00 2.60 1.32
C MET A 72 4.20 2.54 2.83
N ASN A 73 4.93 1.50 3.25
CA ASN A 73 5.50 1.41 4.58
C ASN A 73 6.86 2.11 4.60
N THR A 74 7.02 3.11 5.48
CA THR A 74 8.27 3.86 5.62
C THR A 74 9.36 3.09 6.38
N GLU A 75 9.03 1.93 6.97
CA GLU A 75 9.95 1.07 7.72
C GLU A 75 10.71 0.07 6.85
N ALA A 76 11.05 0.44 5.62
CA ALA A 76 11.91 -0.39 4.79
C ALA A 76 13.26 -0.67 5.49
N VAL A 77 13.61 -1.95 5.64
CA VAL A 77 14.92 -2.32 6.15
C VAL A 77 15.95 -2.13 5.06
N SER A 78 16.86 -1.18 5.27
CA SER A 78 17.93 -0.90 4.31
C SER A 78 19.30 -1.30 4.85
N VAL A 79 20.17 -1.71 3.92
CA VAL A 79 21.58 -2.06 4.16
C VAL A 79 22.44 -1.40 3.11
N ARG A 80 23.73 -1.26 3.42
CA ARG A 80 24.66 -0.61 2.50
C ARG A 80 25.31 -1.63 1.56
N ALA A 81 25.52 -1.22 0.32
CA ALA A 81 26.18 -2.05 -0.69
C ALA A 81 27.65 -2.38 -0.35
N ASP A 82 28.32 -1.53 0.43
CA ASP A 82 29.76 -1.62 0.76
C ASP A 82 30.05 -2.42 2.05
N VAL A 83 29.10 -3.16 2.60
CA VAL A 83 29.28 -4.04 3.77
C VAL A 83 29.23 -5.51 3.36
N ASP A 84 29.83 -6.38 4.18
CA ASP A 84 29.75 -7.84 4.02
C ASP A 84 28.47 -8.43 4.59
N LEU A 85 28.11 -9.64 4.15
CA LEU A 85 26.89 -10.32 4.58
C LEU A 85 26.92 -10.68 6.08
N GLU A 86 28.10 -10.91 6.67
CA GLU A 86 28.23 -11.14 8.12
C GLU A 86 27.78 -9.93 8.92
N THR A 87 28.16 -8.74 8.47
CA THR A 87 27.74 -7.48 9.09
C THR A 87 26.24 -7.29 8.97
N VAL A 88 25.63 -7.62 7.82
CA VAL A 88 24.16 -7.58 7.63
C VAL A 88 23.49 -8.57 8.58
N LEU A 89 23.93 -9.83 8.65
CA LEU A 89 23.38 -10.82 9.55
C LEU A 89 23.46 -10.40 11.01
N ARG A 90 24.59 -9.82 11.41
CA ARG A 90 24.75 -9.29 12.78
C ARG A 90 23.79 -8.14 13.06
N TYR A 91 23.62 -7.21 12.10
CA TYR A 91 22.66 -6.13 12.19
C TYR A 91 21.22 -6.65 12.34
N LEU A 92 20.81 -7.63 11.52
CA LEU A 92 19.47 -8.20 11.60
C LEU A 92 19.21 -8.92 12.93
N ARG A 93 20.21 -9.63 13.46
CA ARG A 93 20.10 -10.29 14.79
C ARG A 93 20.00 -9.30 15.95
N PHE A 94 20.43 -8.07 15.74
CA PHE A 94 20.32 -7.02 16.76
C PHE A 94 18.97 -6.33 16.74
N ARG A 95 18.20 -6.47 15.65
CA ARG A 95 16.81 -6.03 15.58
C ARG A 95 15.94 -7.05 16.28
N GLU A 96 14.91 -6.57 17.01
CA GLU A 96 13.98 -7.46 17.71
C GLU A 96 13.06 -8.20 16.72
N SER A 97 12.69 -7.55 15.60
CA SER A 97 11.88 -8.13 14.54
C SER A 97 12.21 -7.51 13.17
N LEU A 98 11.85 -8.20 12.12
CA LEU A 98 11.77 -7.65 10.77
C LEU A 98 10.32 -7.27 10.48
N PRO A 99 10.06 -6.27 9.65
CA PRO A 99 8.73 -5.99 9.14
C PRO A 99 8.15 -7.23 8.44
N ASP A 100 6.83 -7.38 8.51
CA ASP A 100 6.14 -8.48 7.85
C ASP A 100 6.42 -8.48 6.33
N HIS A 101 6.31 -9.66 5.71
CA HIS A 101 6.55 -9.86 4.27
C HIS A 101 7.93 -9.36 3.76
N THR A 102 8.97 -9.37 4.63
CA THR A 102 10.34 -9.03 4.21
C THR A 102 10.94 -10.21 3.44
N ALA A 103 10.93 -10.15 2.10
CA ALA A 103 11.57 -11.13 1.21
C ALA A 103 13.04 -10.76 0.90
N GLY A 104 13.36 -9.47 0.96
CA GLY A 104 14.69 -8.91 0.72
C GLY A 104 14.92 -7.64 1.51
N LEU A 105 16.15 -7.15 1.49
CA LEU A 105 16.57 -5.91 2.13
C LEU A 105 16.89 -4.88 1.05
N MET A 106 16.41 -3.66 1.23
CA MET A 106 16.68 -2.56 0.31
C MET A 106 18.17 -2.18 0.40
N VAL A 107 18.87 -2.12 -0.72
CA VAL A 107 20.28 -1.76 -0.76
C VAL A 107 20.40 -0.29 -1.14
N VAL A 108 21.17 0.45 -0.32
CA VAL A 108 21.37 1.89 -0.52
C VAL A 108 22.84 2.27 -0.48
N ASP A 109 23.19 3.44 -1.03
CA ASP A 109 24.48 4.06 -0.85
C ASP A 109 24.56 4.85 0.48
N ARG A 110 25.64 5.65 0.64
CA ARG A 110 25.86 6.47 1.85
C ARG A 110 24.93 7.67 1.93
N GLU A 111 24.43 8.11 0.82
CA GLU A 111 23.53 9.24 0.65
C GLU A 111 22.06 8.82 0.73
N GLY A 112 21.79 7.49 0.73
CA GLY A 112 20.44 6.91 0.81
C GLY A 112 19.82 6.61 -0.54
N HIS A 113 20.55 6.73 -1.66
CA HIS A 113 20.01 6.37 -2.98
C HIS A 113 19.84 4.86 -3.09
N PHE A 114 18.74 4.44 -3.65
CA PHE A 114 18.44 3.02 -3.88
C PHE A 114 19.34 2.44 -4.97
N LEU A 115 19.97 1.31 -4.66
CA LEU A 115 20.89 0.61 -5.56
C LEU A 115 20.38 -0.76 -6.02
N GLY A 116 19.39 -1.33 -5.32
CA GLY A 116 18.86 -2.65 -5.60
C GLY A 116 18.31 -3.34 -4.36
N GLU A 117 18.06 -4.63 -4.46
CA GLU A 117 17.55 -5.47 -3.36
C GLU A 117 18.52 -6.62 -3.07
N LEU A 118 18.73 -6.91 -1.79
CA LEU A 118 19.41 -8.12 -1.32
C LEU A 118 18.38 -9.17 -0.92
N PRO A 119 18.12 -10.20 -1.73
CA PRO A 119 17.20 -11.26 -1.35
C PRO A 119 17.68 -11.97 -0.07
N LEU A 120 16.78 -12.26 0.86
CA LEU A 120 17.14 -13.02 2.08
C LEU A 120 17.69 -14.41 1.75
N SER A 121 17.29 -15.03 0.64
CA SER A 121 17.86 -16.28 0.16
C SER A 121 19.35 -16.18 -0.10
N MET A 122 19.81 -15.09 -0.73
CA MET A 122 21.23 -14.84 -1.00
C MET A 122 22.00 -14.59 0.30
N LEU A 123 21.42 -13.78 1.19
CA LEU A 123 22.01 -13.51 2.52
C LEU A 123 22.23 -14.79 3.34
N LEU A 124 21.35 -15.78 3.21
CA LEU A 124 21.44 -17.03 3.99
C LEU A 124 22.28 -18.12 3.34
N THR A 125 22.50 -18.07 2.03
CA THR A 125 23.18 -19.15 1.28
C THR A 125 24.58 -18.79 0.80
N CYS A 126 24.90 -17.51 0.66
CA CYS A 126 26.23 -17.06 0.26
C CYS A 126 27.21 -17.03 1.44
N GLN A 127 28.51 -16.98 1.14
CA GLN A 127 29.56 -16.90 2.15
C GLN A 127 29.49 -15.53 2.87
N PRO A 128 29.74 -15.49 4.19
CA PRO A 128 29.56 -14.30 5.00
C PRO A 128 30.48 -13.11 4.66
N ASP A 129 31.64 -13.37 4.06
CA ASP A 129 32.64 -12.39 3.70
C ASP A 129 32.42 -11.70 2.35
N ILE A 130 31.38 -12.11 1.60
CA ILE A 130 31.00 -11.49 0.33
C ILE A 130 30.32 -10.15 0.59
N LEU A 131 30.60 -9.14 -0.25
CA LEU A 131 29.95 -7.84 -0.16
C LEU A 131 28.50 -7.90 -0.66
N VAL A 132 27.63 -7.10 -0.06
CA VAL A 132 26.22 -6.93 -0.51
C VAL A 132 26.17 -6.59 -1.99
N SER A 133 27.03 -5.68 -2.47
CA SER A 133 27.10 -5.27 -3.89
C SER A 133 27.40 -6.39 -4.88
N GLU A 134 27.94 -7.53 -4.43
CA GLU A 134 28.27 -8.65 -5.30
C GLU A 134 27.10 -9.64 -5.47
N VAL A 135 26.13 -9.60 -4.57
CA VAL A 135 24.99 -10.57 -4.52
C VAL A 135 23.62 -9.93 -4.50
N MET A 136 23.54 -8.60 -4.43
CA MET A 136 22.28 -7.90 -4.58
C MET A 136 21.75 -8.00 -6.02
N ASP A 137 20.47 -7.82 -6.18
CA ASP A 137 19.85 -7.60 -7.48
C ASP A 137 19.85 -6.09 -7.80
N PRO A 138 20.69 -5.62 -8.72
CA PRO A 138 20.75 -4.20 -9.09
C PRO A 138 19.58 -3.76 -10.00
N ASP A 139 18.87 -4.73 -10.61
CA ASP A 139 17.74 -4.50 -11.50
C ASP A 139 16.39 -4.57 -10.76
N ALA A 140 16.42 -4.64 -9.41
CA ALA A 140 15.23 -4.64 -8.58
C ALA A 140 14.36 -3.41 -8.88
N GLU A 141 13.05 -3.65 -8.99
CA GLU A 141 12.08 -2.61 -9.34
C GLU A 141 12.00 -1.52 -8.29
N ARG A 142 11.80 -0.28 -8.77
CA ARG A 142 11.54 0.88 -7.93
C ARG A 142 10.49 1.77 -8.58
N ILE A 143 9.70 2.44 -7.75
CA ILE A 143 8.63 3.32 -8.20
C ILE A 143 8.71 4.68 -7.50
N ARG A 144 7.99 5.66 -8.07
CA ARG A 144 7.73 6.96 -7.44
C ARG A 144 6.47 6.87 -6.56
N PRO A 145 6.37 7.67 -5.50
CA PRO A 145 5.20 7.64 -4.62
C PRO A 145 3.90 8.11 -5.31
N GLU A 146 4.00 8.86 -6.41
CA GLU A 146 2.86 9.36 -7.19
C GLU A 146 2.25 8.32 -8.14
N VAL A 147 2.86 7.15 -8.30
CA VAL A 147 2.33 6.06 -9.14
C VAL A 147 0.96 5.64 -8.63
N GLU A 148 -0.01 5.55 -9.53
CA GLU A 148 -1.37 5.11 -9.16
C GLU A 148 -1.38 3.65 -8.67
N GLN A 149 -2.18 3.36 -7.65
CA GLN A 149 -2.33 2.01 -7.08
C GLN A 149 -2.68 0.95 -8.14
N ARG A 150 -3.49 1.32 -9.15
CA ARG A 150 -3.86 0.42 -10.25
C ARG A 150 -2.65 0.07 -11.12
N GLU A 151 -1.80 1.04 -11.46
CA GLU A 151 -0.56 0.80 -12.21
C GLU A 151 0.39 -0.07 -11.39
N LEU A 152 0.49 0.20 -10.09
CA LEU A 152 1.27 -0.60 -9.16
C LEU A 152 0.77 -2.04 -9.07
N ALA A 153 -0.55 -2.26 -9.00
CA ALA A 153 -1.15 -3.60 -8.99
C ALA A 153 -0.81 -4.40 -10.26
N MET A 154 -0.79 -3.73 -11.43
CA MET A 154 -0.34 -4.36 -12.68
C MET A 154 1.14 -4.71 -12.63
N LEU A 155 1.99 -3.84 -12.11
CA LEU A 155 3.43 -4.07 -11.96
C LEU A 155 3.70 -5.31 -11.09
N PHE A 156 3.05 -5.42 -9.93
CA PHE A 156 3.16 -6.57 -9.04
C PHE A 156 2.78 -7.87 -9.73
N ARG A 157 1.66 -7.88 -10.46
CA ARG A 157 1.17 -9.06 -11.17
C ARG A 157 2.08 -9.45 -12.35
N ASP A 158 2.53 -8.48 -13.14
CA ASP A 158 3.25 -8.75 -14.40
C ASP A 158 4.72 -9.15 -14.14
N HIS A 159 5.29 -8.76 -12.99
CA HIS A 159 6.67 -9.05 -12.59
C HIS A 159 6.77 -10.02 -11.41
N ASP A 160 5.65 -10.59 -10.94
CA ASP A 160 5.58 -11.51 -9.79
C ASP A 160 6.28 -10.95 -8.53
N LEU A 161 6.09 -9.63 -8.27
CA LEU A 161 6.77 -8.95 -7.17
C LEU A 161 6.19 -9.35 -5.81
N VAL A 162 7.06 -9.42 -4.80
CA VAL A 162 6.71 -9.54 -3.38
C VAL A 162 6.78 -8.19 -2.70
N SER A 163 7.74 -7.37 -3.10
CA SER A 163 7.91 -5.99 -2.63
C SER A 163 8.51 -5.12 -3.72
N VAL A 164 8.31 -3.80 -3.61
CA VAL A 164 8.92 -2.79 -4.49
C VAL A 164 9.39 -1.60 -3.67
N ALA A 165 10.57 -1.07 -4.02
CA ALA A 165 11.11 0.13 -3.39
C ALA A 165 10.36 1.37 -3.87
N VAL A 166 10.05 2.28 -2.92
CA VAL A 166 9.54 3.62 -3.24
C VAL A 166 10.67 4.62 -3.04
N VAL A 167 10.93 5.42 -4.07
CA VAL A 167 12.02 6.39 -4.08
C VAL A 167 11.54 7.80 -4.41
N ASP A 168 12.17 8.81 -3.81
CA ASP A 168 11.89 10.21 -4.10
C ASP A 168 12.50 10.69 -5.44
N GLU A 169 12.32 11.98 -5.77
CA GLU A 169 12.84 12.59 -7.00
C GLU A 169 14.36 12.48 -7.15
N ASP A 170 15.10 12.38 -6.04
CA ASP A 170 16.55 12.21 -5.99
C ASP A 170 16.98 10.73 -5.99
N ASP A 171 16.09 9.77 -6.25
CA ASP A 171 16.30 8.31 -6.14
C ASP A 171 16.65 7.81 -4.73
N LYS A 172 16.35 8.56 -3.68
CA LYS A 172 16.50 8.11 -2.30
C LYS A 172 15.35 7.23 -1.88
N LEU A 173 15.67 6.17 -1.16
CA LEU A 173 14.67 5.27 -0.60
C LEU A 173 13.83 5.98 0.48
N ILE A 174 12.52 6.05 0.27
CA ILE A 174 11.56 6.65 1.22
C ILE A 174 10.61 5.63 1.82
N GLY A 175 10.46 4.46 1.21
CA GLY A 175 9.59 3.40 1.71
C GLY A 175 9.62 2.16 0.82
N ARG A 176 8.71 1.25 1.11
CA ARG A 176 8.43 0.08 0.26
C ARG A 176 6.93 -0.19 0.24
N VAL A 177 6.45 -0.83 -0.81
CA VAL A 177 5.11 -1.43 -0.87
C VAL A 177 5.29 -2.93 -0.99
N THR A 178 4.46 -3.70 -0.33
CA THR A 178 4.47 -5.16 -0.34
C THR A 178 3.21 -5.71 -0.97
N ILE A 179 3.19 -7.01 -1.31
CA ILE A 179 2.06 -7.61 -2.01
C ILE A 179 0.76 -7.59 -1.21
N ASP A 180 0.85 -7.67 0.13
CA ASP A 180 -0.28 -7.58 1.05
C ASP A 180 -0.97 -6.21 0.99
N ASP A 181 -0.19 -5.12 0.90
CA ASP A 181 -0.71 -3.75 0.76
C ASP A 181 -1.50 -3.55 -0.55
N ILE A 182 -1.24 -4.39 -1.56
CA ILE A 182 -1.80 -4.22 -2.91
C ILE A 182 -2.85 -5.29 -3.29
N VAL A 183 -3.01 -6.32 -2.47
CA VAL A 183 -3.95 -7.45 -2.75
C VAL A 183 -5.36 -6.96 -2.98
N ASP A 184 -5.86 -6.05 -2.17
CA ASP A 184 -7.22 -5.52 -2.30
C ASP A 184 -7.39 -4.71 -3.58
N VAL A 185 -6.37 -3.91 -3.94
CA VAL A 185 -6.35 -3.18 -5.21
C VAL A 185 -6.37 -4.12 -6.41
N ILE A 186 -5.64 -5.26 -6.34
CA ILE A 186 -5.64 -6.29 -7.40
C ILE A 186 -7.03 -6.92 -7.54
N GLN A 187 -7.70 -7.22 -6.42
CA GLN A 187 -9.03 -7.80 -6.40
C GLN A 187 -10.07 -6.84 -6.98
N ASP A 188 -10.06 -5.59 -6.56
CA ASP A 188 -10.93 -4.54 -7.07
C ASP A 188 -10.77 -4.32 -8.56
N GLU A 189 -9.54 -4.33 -9.06
CA GLU A 189 -9.26 -4.20 -10.49
C GLU A 189 -9.76 -5.42 -11.29
N ALA A 190 -9.59 -6.62 -10.75
CA ALA A 190 -10.11 -7.84 -11.37
C ALA A 190 -11.64 -7.82 -11.45
N ASP A 191 -12.32 -7.40 -10.40
CA ASP A 191 -13.78 -7.27 -10.34
C ASP A 191 -14.30 -6.22 -11.35
N ARG A 192 -13.64 -5.07 -11.44
CA ARG A 192 -13.95 -4.04 -12.45
C ARG A 192 -13.79 -4.57 -13.89
N GLN A 193 -12.73 -5.33 -14.16
CA GLN A 193 -12.52 -5.93 -15.49
C GLN A 193 -13.64 -6.94 -15.83
N ILE A 194 -14.09 -7.75 -14.87
CA ILE A 194 -15.18 -8.70 -15.05
C ILE A 194 -16.50 -7.95 -15.33
N LEU A 195 -16.81 -6.93 -14.56
CA LEU A 195 -18.01 -6.11 -14.74
C LEU A 195 -17.99 -5.36 -16.08
N GLY A 196 -16.84 -4.78 -16.47
CA GLY A 196 -16.65 -4.15 -17.75
C GLY A 196 -16.82 -5.11 -18.93
N ALA A 197 -16.30 -6.33 -18.85
CA ALA A 197 -16.47 -7.38 -19.85
C ALA A 197 -17.93 -7.88 -19.96
N ALA A 198 -18.68 -7.80 -18.85
CA ALA A 198 -20.12 -8.12 -18.83
C ALA A 198 -21.00 -6.97 -19.35
N GLY A 199 -20.42 -5.80 -19.70
CA GLY A 199 -21.14 -4.61 -20.14
C GLY A 199 -21.94 -3.93 -19.03
N LEU A 200 -21.55 -4.19 -17.78
CA LEU A 200 -22.09 -3.54 -16.59
C LEU A 200 -21.09 -2.45 -16.19
N ASP A 201 -21.46 -1.17 -16.36
CA ASP A 201 -20.65 -0.06 -15.85
C ASP A 201 -20.59 -0.17 -14.32
N ALA A 202 -19.40 -0.08 -13.76
CA ALA A 202 -19.17 -0.15 -12.31
C ALA A 202 -19.89 0.98 -11.53
N GLU A 203 -20.34 2.03 -12.23
CA GLU A 203 -21.17 3.12 -11.67
C GLU A 203 -22.67 2.83 -11.66
N GLU A 204 -23.15 1.73 -12.25
CA GLU A 204 -24.54 1.33 -12.06
C GLU A 204 -24.65 0.52 -10.74
N ASP A 205 -24.94 1.27 -9.68
CA ASP A 205 -25.30 0.82 -8.34
C ASP A 205 -26.14 -0.48 -8.41
N MET A 206 -25.62 -1.62 -7.93
CA MET A 206 -26.36 -2.90 -7.88
C MET A 206 -27.70 -2.79 -7.13
N PHE A 207 -27.91 -1.68 -6.43
CA PHE A 207 -29.15 -1.33 -5.71
C PHE A 207 -29.93 -0.17 -6.35
N ALA A 208 -29.54 0.29 -7.56
CA ALA A 208 -30.35 1.24 -8.29
C ALA A 208 -31.74 0.64 -8.53
N PRO A 209 -32.85 1.37 -8.27
CA PRO A 209 -34.18 0.83 -8.43
C PRO A 209 -34.37 0.32 -9.86
N VAL A 210 -34.85 -0.91 -10.02
CA VAL A 210 -35.00 -1.69 -11.27
C VAL A 210 -35.77 -0.93 -12.37
N ILE A 211 -36.46 0.16 -12.03
CA ILE A 211 -37.35 0.95 -12.90
C ILE A 211 -36.60 1.68 -14.06
N PRO A 212 -35.39 2.28 -13.89
CA PRO A 212 -34.70 2.92 -15.01
C PRO A 212 -34.09 1.92 -16.02
N SER A 213 -33.59 0.77 -15.56
CA SER A 213 -33.03 -0.27 -16.44
C SER A 213 -34.09 -1.00 -17.25
N ALA A 214 -35.27 -1.22 -16.69
CA ALA A 214 -36.42 -1.78 -17.41
C ALA A 214 -36.92 -0.86 -18.52
N ARG A 215 -36.89 0.46 -18.30
CA ARG A 215 -37.32 1.46 -19.31
C ARG A 215 -36.36 1.50 -20.52
N ARG A 216 -35.04 1.40 -20.31
CA ARG A 216 -34.05 1.34 -21.41
C ARG A 216 -34.21 0.07 -22.23
N ARG A 217 -34.44 -1.10 -21.63
CA ARG A 217 -34.67 -2.37 -22.33
C ARG A 217 -35.99 -2.35 -23.11
N ALA A 218 -37.05 -1.74 -22.59
CA ALA A 218 -38.34 -1.61 -23.30
C ALA A 218 -38.23 -0.75 -24.56
N VAL A 219 -37.44 0.30 -24.56
CA VAL A 219 -37.18 1.16 -25.74
C VAL A 219 -36.36 0.43 -26.80
N SER A 220 -35.38 -0.42 -26.43
CA SER A 220 -34.57 -1.21 -27.36
C SER A 220 -35.39 -2.27 -28.11
N VAL A 221 -36.39 -2.89 -27.46
CA VAL A 221 -37.26 -3.92 -28.07
C VAL A 221 -38.27 -3.30 -29.04
N SER A 222 -38.67 -2.04 -28.85
CA SER A 222 -39.65 -1.37 -29.71
C SER A 222 -39.10 -0.96 -31.09
N TYR A 223 -37.79 -0.99 -31.31
CA TYR A 223 -37.16 -0.65 -32.61
C TYR A 223 -36.88 -1.87 -33.50
N THR A 224 -37.21 -3.09 -33.07
CA THR A 224 -36.92 -4.34 -33.81
C THR A 224 -38.17 -5.01 -34.42
N HIS A 225 -39.34 -4.31 -34.43
CA HIS A 225 -40.55 -4.79 -35.13
C HIS A 225 -41.07 -3.79 -36.15
#